data_bcb9264729b634d8121b5f2ccc19c546
#
_entry.id   bcb9264729b634d8121b5f2ccc19c546
#
_cell.length_a   1.000
_cell.length_b   1.000
_cell.length_c   1.000
_cell.angle_alpha   90.00
_cell.angle_beta   90.00
_cell.angle_gamma   90.00
#
_symmetry.space_group_name_H-M   'P 1'
#
loop_
_entity.id
_entity.type
_entity.pdbx_description
1 polymer ?
#
loop_
_entity_poly.entity_id
_entity_poly.type
_entity_poly.pdbx_seq_one_letter_code
_entity_poly.pdbx_strand_id
1 'polypeptide(L)'
;SKRYGWFANEMRPMNTFTPSSQWAKNRVQTRNDMNFNPKTDFIIIPEIWAHFASQLLIKKKIKYAIFTLGAYSMNSFYDHNKLSASYDKAEFILTISDDTSDCVKFIFPNCKNKVFKMGLSIDDKKFKIPKKKKNLITYFPRALTDHVHILSLFLFKKLPKKWKIEPLQNLDEKELFKKLCSSKIFLSFSYITGLGMPPIEAAIAGNKVIGYTGEGGKD
;
A
#
# COMPACT_ATOMS: atom_id res chain seq x y z
N SER A 1 -16.44 -6.61 -23.16
CA SER A 1 -15.13 -6.12 -22.73
C SER A 1 -15.12 -5.96 -21.22
N LYS A 2 -14.14 -6.55 -20.52
CA LYS A 2 -13.99 -6.40 -19.09
C LYS A 2 -13.59 -4.94 -18.80
N ARG A 3 -14.38 -4.27 -17.96
CA ARG A 3 -14.16 -2.88 -17.59
C ARG A 3 -13.38 -2.85 -16.28
N TYR A 4 -12.21 -2.20 -16.27
CA TYR A 4 -11.41 -1.97 -15.07
C TYR A 4 -11.58 -0.50 -14.66
N GLY A 5 -11.91 -0.26 -13.39
CA GLY A 5 -12.04 1.08 -12.86
C GLY A 5 -11.69 1.13 -11.37
N TRP A 6 -11.17 2.26 -10.93
CA TRP A 6 -10.93 2.57 -9.52
C TRP A 6 -12.03 3.49 -9.01
N PHE A 7 -12.53 3.22 -7.81
CA PHE A 7 -13.42 4.13 -7.13
C PHE A 7 -12.63 5.22 -6.45
N ALA A 8 -12.93 6.47 -6.77
CA ALA A 8 -12.42 7.60 -6.03
C ALA A 8 -13.34 7.89 -4.83
N ASN A 9 -12.77 8.53 -3.81
CA ASN A 9 -13.48 8.91 -2.62
C ASN A 9 -14.60 9.89 -2.95
N GLU A 10 -15.83 9.64 -2.52
CA GLU A 10 -16.97 10.55 -2.70
C GLU A 10 -16.71 11.96 -2.14
N MET A 11 -15.77 12.10 -1.20
CA MET A 11 -15.35 13.40 -0.66
C MET A 11 -14.37 14.17 -1.56
N ARG A 12 -13.91 13.59 -2.67
CA ARG A 12 -13.07 14.28 -3.65
C ARG A 12 -13.71 14.25 -5.02
N PRO A 13 -13.85 15.40 -5.70
CA PRO A 13 -14.28 15.41 -7.10
C PRO A 13 -13.41 14.46 -7.93
N MET A 14 -14.03 13.57 -8.70
CA MET A 14 -13.31 12.54 -9.47
C MET A 14 -12.30 13.11 -10.47
N ASN A 15 -12.48 14.33 -10.91
CA ASN A 15 -11.58 15.09 -11.78
C ASN A 15 -10.22 15.41 -11.15
N THR A 16 -10.05 15.20 -9.84
CA THR A 16 -8.78 15.48 -9.12
C THR A 16 -7.94 14.25 -8.88
N PHE A 17 -8.43 13.04 -9.23
CA PHE A 17 -7.65 11.82 -9.09
C PHE A 17 -6.59 11.73 -10.19
N THR A 18 -5.36 12.03 -9.84
CA THR A 18 -4.21 11.79 -10.70
C THR A 18 -3.48 10.55 -10.20
N PRO A 19 -3.44 9.46 -10.98
CA PRO A 19 -2.67 8.28 -10.60
C PRO A 19 -1.20 8.64 -10.36
N SER A 20 -0.62 8.15 -9.28
CA SER A 20 0.77 8.46 -8.92
C SER A 20 1.80 7.81 -9.86
N SER A 21 1.45 6.69 -10.48
CA SER A 21 2.34 5.98 -11.39
C SER A 21 1.99 6.20 -12.86
N GLN A 22 2.99 6.23 -13.73
CA GLN A 22 2.80 6.34 -15.18
C GLN A 22 2.01 5.15 -15.75
N TRP A 23 2.18 3.97 -15.15
CA TRP A 23 1.41 2.78 -15.51
C TRP A 23 -0.10 2.98 -15.28
N ALA A 24 -0.47 3.54 -14.13
CA ALA A 24 -1.85 3.81 -13.79
C ALA A 24 -2.45 4.91 -14.67
N LYS A 25 -1.69 5.99 -14.98
CA LYS A 25 -2.14 7.08 -15.85
C LYS A 25 -2.61 6.58 -17.22
N ASN A 26 -1.96 5.54 -17.75
CA ASN A 26 -2.24 5.03 -19.08
C ASN A 26 -3.32 3.93 -19.11
N ARG A 27 -3.72 3.39 -17.97
CA ARG A 27 -4.59 2.20 -17.91
C ARG A 27 -5.84 2.36 -17.05
N VAL A 28 -5.90 3.39 -16.23
CA VAL A 28 -7.04 3.65 -15.36
C VAL A 28 -8.04 4.55 -16.06
N GLN A 29 -9.24 4.03 -16.26
CA GLN A 29 -10.39 4.84 -16.65
C GLN A 29 -11.17 5.20 -15.38
N THR A 30 -11.29 6.48 -15.08
CA THR A 30 -12.18 6.97 -14.03
C THR A 30 -13.59 7.12 -14.57
N ARG A 31 -14.58 6.66 -13.82
CA ARG A 31 -15.99 6.78 -14.17
C ARG A 31 -16.72 7.61 -13.12
N ASN A 32 -17.55 8.51 -13.60
CA ASN A 32 -18.42 9.34 -12.77
C ASN A 32 -19.76 8.66 -12.47
N ASP A 33 -20.11 7.61 -13.21
CA ASP A 33 -21.35 6.87 -13.05
C ASP A 33 -21.11 5.47 -12.47
N MET A 34 -21.84 5.13 -11.45
CA MET A 34 -21.83 3.80 -10.83
C MET A 34 -22.90 2.88 -11.44
N ASN A 35 -23.07 2.93 -12.75
CA ASN A 35 -23.99 2.05 -13.46
C ASN A 35 -23.30 0.72 -13.77
N PHE A 36 -23.36 -0.20 -12.78
CA PHE A 36 -22.87 -1.56 -12.95
C PHE A 36 -24.00 -2.50 -13.37
N ASN A 37 -23.64 -3.41 -14.27
CA ASN A 37 -24.53 -4.49 -14.67
C ASN A 37 -24.25 -5.75 -13.80
N PRO A 38 -25.22 -6.19 -12.97
CA PRO A 38 -25.01 -7.33 -12.07
C PRO A 38 -24.74 -8.66 -12.79
N LYS A 39 -25.07 -8.76 -14.09
CA LYS A 39 -24.84 -9.97 -14.88
C LYS A 39 -23.43 -10.07 -15.48
N THR A 40 -22.78 -8.95 -15.70
CA THR A 40 -21.52 -8.89 -16.45
C THR A 40 -20.35 -8.31 -15.67
N ASP A 41 -20.64 -7.50 -14.63
CA ASP A 41 -19.61 -6.77 -13.92
C ASP A 41 -19.22 -7.49 -12.64
N PHE A 42 -17.92 -7.49 -12.39
CA PHE A 42 -17.30 -7.94 -11.15
C PHE A 42 -16.40 -6.81 -10.63
N ILE A 43 -16.54 -6.46 -9.35
CA ILE A 43 -15.89 -5.28 -8.78
C ILE A 43 -14.85 -5.73 -7.74
N ILE A 44 -13.67 -5.12 -7.79
CA ILE A 44 -12.67 -5.27 -6.73
C ILE A 44 -12.60 -3.96 -5.96
N ILE A 45 -12.85 -4.02 -4.66
CA ILE A 45 -12.85 -2.86 -3.77
C ILE A 45 -11.70 -2.96 -2.77
N PRO A 46 -10.98 -1.87 -2.45
CA PRO A 46 -9.99 -1.87 -1.38
C PRO A 46 -10.67 -1.94 -0.01
N GLU A 47 -9.93 -2.41 1.00
CA GLU A 47 -10.41 -2.55 2.38
C GLU A 47 -10.95 -1.25 2.97
N ILE A 48 -10.32 -0.12 2.66
CA ILE A 48 -10.72 1.21 3.16
C ILE A 48 -12.11 1.64 2.67
N TRP A 49 -12.68 0.94 1.69
CA TRP A 49 -13.99 1.19 1.11
C TRP A 49 -14.98 0.06 1.37
N ALA A 50 -14.50 -1.05 1.93
CA ALA A 50 -15.26 -2.27 2.05
C ALA A 50 -16.65 -2.05 2.66
N HIS A 51 -16.75 -1.29 3.75
CA HIS A 51 -18.01 -1.08 4.44
C HIS A 51 -18.99 -0.12 3.72
N PHE A 52 -18.51 0.74 2.82
CA PHE A 52 -19.39 1.62 2.03
C PHE A 52 -19.77 1.01 0.70
N ALA A 53 -18.79 0.69 -0.12
CA ALA A 53 -19.02 0.23 -1.48
C ALA A 53 -19.76 -1.11 -1.50
N SER A 54 -19.44 -2.01 -0.56
CA SER A 54 -20.11 -3.30 -0.46
C SER A 54 -21.62 -3.20 -0.19
N GLN A 55 -22.08 -2.23 0.62
CA GLN A 55 -23.51 -2.06 0.87
C GLN A 55 -24.26 -1.73 -0.43
N LEU A 56 -23.67 -0.88 -1.27
CA LEU A 56 -24.23 -0.58 -2.58
C LEU A 56 -24.19 -1.80 -3.51
N LEU A 57 -23.06 -2.52 -3.54
CA LEU A 57 -22.89 -3.70 -4.38
C LEU A 57 -23.81 -4.84 -3.97
N ILE A 58 -23.95 -5.08 -2.65
CA ILE A 58 -24.90 -6.08 -2.08
C ILE A 58 -26.34 -5.71 -2.48
N LYS A 59 -26.73 -4.46 -2.29
CA LYS A 59 -28.08 -3.99 -2.63
C LYS A 59 -28.39 -4.16 -4.12
N LYS A 60 -27.41 -3.91 -4.97
CA LYS A 60 -27.53 -4.06 -6.44
C LYS A 60 -27.23 -5.49 -6.93
N LYS A 61 -26.96 -6.44 -6.04
CA LYS A 61 -26.62 -7.84 -6.36
C LYS A 61 -25.40 -7.97 -7.30
N ILE A 62 -24.43 -7.07 -7.16
CA ILE A 62 -23.21 -7.07 -7.96
C ILE A 62 -22.16 -7.90 -7.23
N LYS A 63 -21.54 -8.84 -7.94
CA LYS A 63 -20.44 -9.64 -7.40
C LYS A 63 -19.19 -8.78 -7.17
N TYR A 64 -18.50 -9.01 -6.05
CA TYR A 64 -17.30 -8.26 -5.73
C TYR A 64 -16.30 -9.08 -4.92
N ALA A 65 -15.05 -8.63 -4.97
CA ALA A 65 -13.98 -9.05 -4.08
C ALA A 65 -13.47 -7.86 -3.27
N ILE A 66 -12.85 -8.15 -2.13
CA ILE A 66 -12.17 -7.14 -1.32
C ILE A 66 -10.66 -7.35 -1.48
N PHE A 67 -9.93 -6.26 -1.79
CA PHE A 67 -8.49 -6.27 -1.81
C PHE A 67 -7.97 -5.60 -0.54
N THR A 68 -7.46 -6.40 0.39
CA THR A 68 -6.96 -5.97 1.69
C THR A 68 -5.45 -5.78 1.61
N LEU A 69 -5.02 -4.53 1.52
CA LEU A 69 -3.61 -4.11 1.51
C LEU A 69 -3.00 -4.05 2.92
N GLY A 70 -3.85 -3.85 3.94
CA GLY A 70 -3.42 -3.83 5.32
C GLY A 70 -4.59 -4.02 6.26
N ALA A 71 -4.58 -5.09 7.05
CA ALA A 71 -5.66 -5.38 7.99
C ALA A 71 -5.85 -4.26 9.03
N TYR A 72 -4.78 -3.59 9.38
CA TYR A 72 -4.77 -2.54 10.40
C TYR A 72 -5.47 -1.25 9.97
N SER A 73 -5.64 -1.00 8.67
CA SER A 73 -6.41 0.15 8.17
C SER A 73 -7.91 0.01 8.40
N MET A 74 -8.39 -1.21 8.67
CA MET A 74 -9.79 -1.48 8.99
C MET A 74 -10.25 -0.90 10.33
N ASN A 75 -9.33 -0.51 11.23
CA ASN A 75 -9.63 0.15 12.51
C ASN A 75 -10.37 1.47 12.36
N SER A 76 -10.34 2.08 11.18
CA SER A 76 -11.04 3.34 10.88
C SER A 76 -12.57 3.18 10.76
N PHE A 77 -13.07 1.94 10.79
CA PHE A 77 -14.49 1.65 10.61
C PHE A 77 -15.15 1.29 11.95
N TYR A 78 -16.03 2.16 12.40
CA TYR A 78 -16.74 2.00 13.68
C TYR A 78 -17.91 1.00 13.60
N ASP A 79 -18.51 0.79 12.41
CA ASP A 79 -19.60 -0.17 12.21
C ASP A 79 -19.02 -1.54 11.82
N HIS A 80 -18.60 -2.28 12.84
CA HIS A 80 -18.02 -3.61 12.66
C HIS A 80 -19.00 -4.63 12.06
N ASN A 81 -20.32 -4.47 12.31
CA ASN A 81 -21.33 -5.35 11.73
C ASN A 81 -21.44 -5.18 10.22
N LYS A 82 -21.44 -3.94 9.73
CA LYS A 82 -21.42 -3.67 8.29
C LYS A 82 -20.12 -4.15 7.65
N LEU A 83 -19.00 -3.96 8.33
CA LEU A 83 -17.70 -4.41 7.85
C LEU A 83 -17.71 -5.95 7.73
N SER A 84 -18.14 -6.67 8.77
CA SER A 84 -18.25 -8.13 8.74
C SER A 84 -19.17 -8.61 7.61
N ALA A 85 -20.35 -8.02 7.49
CA ALA A 85 -21.28 -8.36 6.41
C ALA A 85 -20.65 -8.15 5.01
N SER A 86 -19.79 -7.15 4.88
CA SER A 86 -19.08 -6.88 3.62
C SER A 86 -18.12 -7.99 3.26
N TYR A 87 -17.34 -8.47 4.24
CA TYR A 87 -16.41 -9.57 4.05
C TYR A 87 -17.17 -10.89 3.82
N ASP A 88 -18.23 -11.16 4.58
CA ASP A 88 -19.02 -12.37 4.44
C ASP A 88 -19.70 -12.50 3.06
N LYS A 89 -20.10 -11.39 2.47
CA LYS A 89 -20.77 -11.35 1.14
C LYS A 89 -19.82 -11.24 -0.04
N ALA A 90 -18.52 -10.95 0.19
CA ALA A 90 -17.54 -10.96 -0.88
C ALA A 90 -17.38 -12.37 -1.48
N GLU A 91 -17.21 -12.46 -2.79
CA GLU A 91 -16.93 -13.74 -3.47
C GLU A 91 -15.57 -14.31 -3.02
N PHE A 92 -14.56 -13.42 -2.90
CA PHE A 92 -13.24 -13.73 -2.35
C PHE A 92 -12.55 -12.48 -1.82
N ILE A 93 -11.51 -12.72 -1.03
CA ILE A 93 -10.70 -11.67 -0.41
C ILE A 93 -9.25 -11.87 -0.84
N LEU A 94 -8.66 -10.84 -1.40
CA LEU A 94 -7.26 -10.81 -1.81
C LEU A 94 -6.45 -10.10 -0.74
N THR A 95 -5.34 -10.68 -0.34
CA THR A 95 -4.40 -10.12 0.65
C THR A 95 -3.00 -10.09 0.08
N ILE A 96 -2.11 -9.29 0.64
CA ILE A 96 -0.75 -9.10 0.11
C ILE A 96 0.34 -9.69 0.99
N SER A 97 0.01 -10.16 2.19
CA SER A 97 0.94 -10.78 3.13
C SER A 97 0.27 -11.88 3.94
N ASP A 98 1.05 -12.76 4.55
CA ASP A 98 0.54 -13.80 5.45
C ASP A 98 -0.08 -13.17 6.69
N ASP A 99 0.57 -12.15 7.28
CA ASP A 99 0.01 -11.37 8.38
C ASP A 99 -1.37 -10.80 8.05
N THR A 100 -1.53 -10.15 6.88
CA THR A 100 -2.83 -9.63 6.46
C THR A 100 -3.85 -10.74 6.27
N SER A 101 -3.44 -11.88 5.71
CA SER A 101 -4.31 -13.06 5.54
C SER A 101 -4.81 -13.60 6.87
N ASP A 102 -3.90 -13.74 7.83
CA ASP A 102 -4.21 -14.29 9.15
C ASP A 102 -5.08 -13.34 9.97
N CYS A 103 -4.80 -12.03 9.91
CA CYS A 103 -5.67 -11.01 10.51
C CYS A 103 -7.10 -11.08 9.94
N VAL A 104 -7.25 -11.14 8.61
CA VAL A 104 -8.58 -11.22 7.98
C VAL A 104 -9.31 -12.50 8.39
N LYS A 105 -8.65 -13.65 8.39
CA LYS A 105 -9.22 -14.93 8.81
C LYS A 105 -9.60 -14.94 10.29
N PHE A 106 -8.85 -14.24 11.13
CA PHE A 106 -9.13 -14.10 12.55
C PHE A 106 -10.35 -13.20 12.80
N ILE A 107 -10.36 -12.03 12.16
CA ILE A 107 -11.43 -11.02 12.34
C ILE A 107 -12.75 -11.52 11.72
N PHE A 108 -12.70 -12.18 10.56
CA PHE A 108 -13.85 -12.64 9.79
C PHE A 108 -13.80 -14.16 9.55
N PRO A 109 -14.07 -14.99 10.57
CA PRO A 109 -13.88 -16.45 10.49
C PRO A 109 -14.71 -17.12 9.40
N ASN A 110 -15.86 -16.56 9.03
CA ASN A 110 -16.71 -17.07 7.94
C ASN A 110 -16.06 -16.96 6.56
N CYS A 111 -15.01 -16.15 6.45
CA CYS A 111 -14.31 -15.90 5.19
C CYS A 111 -13.05 -16.74 4.98
N LYS A 112 -12.68 -17.62 5.93
CA LYS A 112 -11.41 -18.35 5.91
C LYS A 112 -11.10 -19.03 4.56
N ASN A 113 -12.11 -19.66 3.97
CA ASN A 113 -11.95 -20.38 2.69
C ASN A 113 -11.98 -19.49 1.45
N LYS A 114 -12.15 -18.18 1.63
CA LYS A 114 -12.22 -17.19 0.55
C LYS A 114 -11.03 -16.22 0.53
N VAL A 115 -10.08 -16.40 1.44
CA VAL A 115 -8.89 -15.54 1.56
C VAL A 115 -7.75 -16.13 0.75
N PHE A 116 -7.24 -15.35 -0.20
CA PHE A 116 -6.16 -15.73 -1.09
C PHE A 116 -5.04 -14.69 -1.03
N LYS A 117 -3.82 -15.13 -0.70
CA LYS A 117 -2.65 -14.26 -0.76
C LYS A 117 -2.23 -14.05 -2.22
N MET A 118 -2.07 -12.81 -2.61
CA MET A 118 -1.51 -12.43 -3.90
C MET A 118 0.00 -12.28 -3.80
N GLY A 119 0.71 -12.77 -4.81
CA GLY A 119 2.14 -12.48 -4.95
C GLY A 119 2.38 -11.02 -5.34
N LEU A 120 3.42 -10.44 -4.75
CA LEU A 120 3.91 -9.12 -5.13
C LEU A 120 4.88 -9.26 -6.31
N SER A 121 4.68 -8.44 -7.34
CA SER A 121 5.64 -8.28 -8.43
C SER A 121 6.20 -6.88 -8.42
N ILE A 122 7.53 -6.78 -8.43
CA ILE A 122 8.24 -5.51 -8.49
C ILE A 122 9.02 -5.45 -9.80
N ASP A 123 8.88 -4.36 -10.53
CA ASP A 123 9.63 -4.11 -11.77
C ASP A 123 11.09 -3.79 -11.43
N ASP A 124 11.97 -4.77 -11.54
CA ASP A 124 13.39 -4.67 -11.24
C ASP A 124 14.15 -3.74 -12.21
N LYS A 125 13.63 -3.52 -13.42
CA LYS A 125 14.22 -2.62 -14.42
C LYS A 125 14.31 -1.16 -13.96
N LYS A 126 13.53 -0.78 -12.95
CA LYS A 126 13.57 0.56 -12.34
C LYS A 126 14.83 0.77 -11.49
N PHE A 127 15.48 -0.29 -11.03
CA PHE A 127 16.60 -0.22 -10.09
C PHE A 127 17.95 -0.20 -10.82
N LYS A 128 18.42 0.99 -11.15
CA LYS A 128 19.75 1.19 -11.75
C LYS A 128 20.77 1.45 -10.65
N ILE A 129 21.32 0.36 -10.10
CA ILE A 129 22.26 0.42 -8.97
C ILE A 129 23.65 0.82 -9.47
N PRO A 130 24.26 1.91 -8.98
CA PRO A 130 25.59 2.32 -9.39
C PRO A 130 26.66 1.41 -8.76
N LYS A 131 27.82 1.25 -9.42
CA LYS A 131 28.97 0.47 -8.90
C LYS A 131 29.41 0.94 -7.50
N LYS A 132 29.33 2.24 -7.23
CA LYS A 132 29.68 2.83 -5.94
C LYS A 132 28.53 3.68 -5.40
N LYS A 133 28.00 3.27 -4.27
CA LYS A 133 26.95 3.99 -3.57
C LYS A 133 27.52 5.13 -2.72
N LYS A 134 26.70 6.16 -2.51
CA LYS A 134 27.00 7.31 -1.64
C LYS A 134 26.84 6.95 -0.17
N ASN A 135 27.58 7.60 0.71
CA ASN A 135 27.34 7.53 2.15
C ASN A 135 26.07 8.34 2.50
N LEU A 136 24.94 7.83 2.06
CA LEU A 136 23.63 8.45 2.16
C LEU A 136 22.69 7.48 2.88
N ILE A 137 21.99 8.03 3.85
CA ILE A 137 20.88 7.40 4.57
C ILE A 137 19.61 8.05 4.07
N THR A 138 18.66 7.26 3.64
CA THR A 138 17.35 7.76 3.14
C THR A 138 16.20 7.19 3.95
N TYR A 139 15.07 7.89 3.96
CA TYR A 139 13.83 7.47 4.60
C TYR A 139 12.62 8.17 3.98
N PHE A 140 11.41 7.60 4.18
CA PHE A 140 10.16 8.28 3.85
C PHE A 140 9.59 8.98 5.08
N PRO A 141 9.34 10.31 5.02
CA PRO A 141 8.89 11.09 6.18
C PRO A 141 7.35 11.03 6.37
N ARG A 142 6.71 9.91 6.07
CA ARG A 142 5.24 9.78 6.09
C ARG A 142 4.68 9.10 7.33
N ALA A 143 5.50 8.37 8.05
CA ALA A 143 5.10 7.63 9.24
C ALA A 143 6.09 7.88 10.37
N LEU A 144 5.59 7.88 11.60
CA LEU A 144 6.40 8.03 12.81
C LEU A 144 7.38 9.22 12.75
N THR A 145 6.88 10.40 12.38
CA THR A 145 7.69 11.63 12.28
C THR A 145 8.47 11.91 13.56
N ASP A 146 7.88 11.64 14.72
CA ASP A 146 8.55 11.81 16.02
C ASP A 146 9.77 10.89 16.16
N HIS A 147 9.69 9.64 15.69
CA HIS A 147 10.84 8.73 15.68
C HIS A 147 11.96 9.22 14.77
N VAL A 148 11.62 9.85 13.64
CA VAL A 148 12.60 10.50 12.75
C VAL A 148 13.32 11.63 13.47
N HIS A 149 12.58 12.48 14.19
CA HIS A 149 13.14 13.61 14.94
C HIS A 149 14.02 13.13 16.09
N ILE A 150 13.56 12.13 16.86
CA ILE A 150 14.33 11.51 17.95
C ILE A 150 15.65 10.94 17.40
N LEU A 151 15.58 10.14 16.33
CA LEU A 151 16.76 9.56 15.72
C LEU A 151 17.73 10.63 15.22
N SER A 152 17.21 11.70 14.60
CA SER A 152 18.02 12.81 14.14
C SER A 152 18.74 13.51 15.30
N LEU A 153 18.08 13.67 16.43
CA LEU A 153 18.69 14.22 17.65
C LEU A 153 19.84 13.31 18.17
N PHE A 154 19.59 12.00 18.25
CA PHE A 154 20.63 11.06 18.71
C PHE A 154 21.82 10.96 17.76
N LEU A 155 21.61 11.13 16.47
CA LEU A 155 22.66 11.14 15.46
C LEU A 155 23.37 12.51 15.32
N PHE A 156 22.82 13.56 15.94
CA PHE A 156 23.45 14.87 15.94
C PHE A 156 24.88 14.81 16.51
N LYS A 157 25.86 15.32 15.76
CA LYS A 157 27.29 15.22 16.04
C LYS A 157 27.87 13.78 16.13
N LYS A 158 27.06 12.74 15.98
CA LYS A 158 27.52 11.33 15.95
C LYS A 158 27.67 10.80 14.54
N LEU A 159 26.91 11.36 13.58
CA LEU A 159 27.03 10.96 12.19
C LEU A 159 28.41 11.36 11.64
N PRO A 160 29.16 10.43 11.02
CA PRO A 160 30.47 10.78 10.44
C PRO A 160 30.33 11.85 9.36
N LYS A 161 31.28 12.78 9.27
CA LYS A 161 31.24 13.97 8.37
C LYS A 161 30.94 13.65 6.89
N LYS A 162 31.26 12.44 6.44
CA LYS A 162 31.03 11.99 5.04
C LYS A 162 29.64 11.42 4.80
N TRP A 163 28.79 11.29 5.83
CA TRP A 163 27.46 10.76 5.72
C TRP A 163 26.41 11.87 5.73
N LYS A 164 25.31 11.64 5.01
CA LYS A 164 24.13 12.51 4.99
C LYS A 164 22.88 11.69 5.27
N ILE A 165 21.89 12.31 5.90
CA ILE A 165 20.54 11.77 6.07
C ILE A 165 19.61 12.67 5.28
N GLU A 166 18.81 12.09 4.38
CA GLU A 166 17.92 12.84 3.52
C GLU A 166 16.54 12.16 3.38
N PRO A 167 15.44 12.94 3.50
CA PRO A 167 14.10 12.42 3.24
C PRO A 167 13.88 12.17 1.75
N LEU A 168 13.08 11.13 1.44
CA LEU A 168 12.54 10.88 0.12
C LEU A 168 11.15 11.53 0.03
N GLN A 169 11.13 12.83 -0.29
CA GLN A 169 9.90 13.61 -0.40
C GLN A 169 9.98 14.57 -1.58
N ASN A 170 8.82 14.90 -2.15
CA ASN A 170 8.71 15.85 -3.27
C ASN A 170 9.57 15.47 -4.48
N LEU A 171 9.75 14.18 -4.72
CA LEU A 171 10.50 13.61 -5.82
C LEU A 171 9.55 12.98 -6.83
N ASP A 172 9.87 13.08 -8.11
CA ASP A 172 9.23 12.24 -9.11
C ASP A 172 9.71 10.77 -9.00
N GLU A 173 9.04 9.85 -9.70
CA GLU A 173 9.36 8.42 -9.62
C GLU A 173 10.82 8.15 -10.02
N LYS A 174 11.31 8.79 -11.07
CA LYS A 174 12.67 8.59 -11.58
C LYS A 174 13.74 9.09 -10.61
N GLU A 175 13.51 10.25 -10.02
CA GLU A 175 14.40 10.85 -9.00
C GLU A 175 14.41 10.00 -7.73
N LEU A 176 13.23 9.52 -7.32
CA LEU A 176 13.07 8.64 -6.17
C LEU A 176 13.93 7.38 -6.31
N PHE A 177 13.79 6.62 -7.41
CA PHE A 177 14.57 5.42 -7.64
C PHE A 177 16.06 5.72 -7.80
N LYS A 178 16.44 6.81 -8.46
CA LYS A 178 17.84 7.26 -8.57
C LYS A 178 18.46 7.52 -7.20
N LYS A 179 17.74 8.20 -6.32
CA LYS A 179 18.21 8.52 -4.96
C LYS A 179 18.27 7.25 -4.10
N LEU A 180 17.25 6.40 -4.16
CA LEU A 180 17.19 5.14 -3.45
C LEU A 180 18.34 4.20 -3.87
N CYS A 181 18.57 4.00 -5.17
CA CYS A 181 19.68 3.19 -5.67
C CYS A 181 21.06 3.73 -5.30
N SER A 182 21.22 5.05 -5.16
CA SER A 182 22.49 5.67 -4.81
C SER A 182 22.79 5.65 -3.32
N SER A 183 21.82 5.41 -2.44
CA SER A 183 21.99 5.38 -0.99
C SER A 183 22.48 4.02 -0.50
N LYS A 184 23.14 3.99 0.65
CA LYS A 184 23.65 2.77 1.29
C LYS A 184 22.70 2.22 2.34
N ILE A 185 21.97 3.11 3.00
CA ILE A 185 21.09 2.76 4.11
C ILE A 185 19.71 3.37 3.86
N PHE A 186 18.69 2.59 4.14
CA PHE A 186 17.31 3.03 4.18
C PHE A 186 16.76 2.83 5.60
N LEU A 187 16.18 3.88 6.18
CA LEU A 187 15.51 3.79 7.47
C LEU A 187 14.02 3.56 7.25
N SER A 188 13.53 2.45 7.75
CA SER A 188 12.12 2.09 7.71
C SER A 188 11.41 2.54 8.97
N PHE A 189 10.46 3.46 8.81
CA PHE A 189 9.54 3.89 9.87
C PHE A 189 8.13 3.32 9.66
N SER A 190 8.00 2.26 8.86
CA SER A 190 6.74 1.57 8.62
C SER A 190 6.38 0.73 9.84
N TYR A 191 5.56 1.29 10.74
CA TYR A 191 5.23 0.66 12.01
C TYR A 191 4.17 -0.43 11.87
N ILE A 192 2.97 -0.08 11.41
CA ILE A 192 1.86 -1.02 11.20
C ILE A 192 1.40 -0.89 9.76
N THR A 193 1.85 -1.81 8.91
CA THR A 193 1.49 -1.84 7.49
C THR A 193 1.28 -3.28 7.05
N GLY A 194 0.44 -3.50 6.04
CA GLY A 194 0.21 -4.83 5.48
C GLY A 194 1.49 -5.40 4.88
N LEU A 195 1.98 -4.78 3.80
CA LEU A 195 3.29 -5.09 3.21
C LEU A 195 3.98 -3.76 2.89
N GLY A 196 5.03 -3.44 3.63
CA GLY A 196 5.76 -2.20 3.46
C GLY A 196 6.56 -2.16 2.15
N MET A 197 6.00 -1.63 1.08
CA MET A 197 6.69 -1.50 -0.22
C MET A 197 8.03 -0.77 -0.13
N PRO A 198 8.15 0.39 0.57
CA PRO A 198 9.40 1.13 0.58
C PRO A 198 10.61 0.36 1.14
N PRO A 199 10.52 -0.40 2.24
CA PRO A 199 11.62 -1.25 2.69
C PRO A 199 12.04 -2.31 1.67
N ILE A 200 11.07 -2.92 0.98
CA ILE A 200 11.33 -3.94 -0.05
C ILE A 200 12.04 -3.31 -1.25
N GLU A 201 11.53 -2.19 -1.75
CA GLU A 201 12.15 -1.44 -2.84
C GLU A 201 13.57 -1.00 -2.46
N ALA A 202 13.78 -0.56 -1.21
CA ALA A 202 15.11 -0.21 -0.72
C ALA A 202 16.06 -1.41 -0.68
N ALA A 203 15.59 -2.58 -0.27
CA ALA A 203 16.38 -3.80 -0.28
C ALA A 203 16.76 -4.20 -1.71
N ILE A 204 15.83 -4.19 -2.66
CA ILE A 204 16.08 -4.44 -4.08
C ILE A 204 17.07 -3.41 -4.66
N ALA A 205 16.96 -2.16 -4.26
CA ALA A 205 17.92 -1.12 -4.61
C ALA A 205 19.32 -1.33 -3.98
N GLY A 206 19.51 -2.39 -3.19
CA GLY A 206 20.78 -2.74 -2.55
C GLY A 206 21.12 -1.87 -1.34
N ASN A 207 20.11 -1.34 -0.63
CA ASN A 207 20.33 -0.65 0.63
C ASN A 207 20.34 -1.64 1.80
N LYS A 208 21.09 -1.32 2.85
CA LYS A 208 20.85 -1.92 4.15
C LYS A 208 19.60 -1.27 4.75
N VAL A 209 18.55 -2.06 4.93
CA VAL A 209 17.30 -1.59 5.55
C VAL A 209 17.42 -1.74 7.07
N ILE A 210 17.10 -0.68 7.80
CA ILE A 210 17.14 -0.63 9.27
C ILE A 210 15.84 0.01 9.76
N GLY A 211 15.23 -0.57 10.78
CA GLY A 211 14.02 -0.04 11.41
C GLY A 211 12.89 -1.05 11.47
N TYR A 212 11.66 -0.58 11.36
CA TYR A 212 10.47 -1.42 11.45
C TYR A 212 10.23 -2.18 10.14
N THR A 213 9.84 -3.45 10.27
CA THR A 213 9.43 -4.28 9.13
C THR A 213 8.03 -3.93 8.62
N GLY A 214 7.19 -3.26 9.47
CA GLY A 214 5.75 -3.36 9.33
C GLY A 214 5.31 -4.80 9.66
N GLU A 215 4.08 -5.07 9.98
CA GLU A 215 3.72 -6.45 10.35
C GLU A 215 3.82 -7.41 9.15
N GLY A 216 3.31 -7.00 7.99
CA GLY A 216 3.38 -7.84 6.77
C GLY A 216 4.74 -7.93 6.11
N GLY A 217 5.72 -7.16 6.54
CA GLY A 217 7.10 -7.24 6.03
C GLY A 217 7.98 -8.27 6.76
N LYS A 218 7.36 -9.12 7.59
CA LYS A 218 8.01 -10.25 8.27
C LYS A 218 8.00 -11.53 7.42
N ASP A 219 7.19 -11.58 6.37
CA ASP A 219 6.98 -12.72 5.47
C ASP A 219 8.23 -13.05 4.65
#